data_bdc153136ffa3180e53a99083e54f387
#
_entry.id   bdc153136ffa3180e53a99083e54f387
#
_cell.length_a   1.000
_cell.length_b   1.000
_cell.length_c   1.000
_cell.angle_alpha   90.00
_cell.angle_beta   90.00
_cell.angle_gamma   90.00
#
_symmetry.space_group_name_H-M   'P 1'
#
loop_
_entity.id
_entity.type
_entity.pdbx_description
1 polymer ?
#
loop_
_entity_poly.entity_id
_entity_poly.type
_entity_poly.pdbx_seq_one_letter_code
_entity_poly.pdbx_strand_id
1 'polypeptide(L)'
;MKQIKNINIETLENNLIYPIYEDQLIDPQLNKVLDYNLDKLVNKKFKELTVIHTLGKYKFETITFIGLGSSKKITSKQIRDIAALIKLDEHATIYLEGINTDHLDIHTITRAFIESYLQNSYQEHKIGHEPKVIHEFDIIFSQAELENDIQLGKVYGEGINYARMLSDTPSNLMTPDTLVDEAIKLSQKYPQLECTILNKSNLEKMEAGGILSVNQGSNIPAYMICLKYNNSDDPYTAVIGKGLTFDSGGYNLKSDSYGMKYDMCGGADVLGVMQILAASQAKANVYGIIPTTENLVSDKAYKPQDVITTLSKKKVEIVSTDAEGRLILCDAITYVQQLGVKKIIDLATLTGACVSALGDVYTGVFSNCDEYYDEFVQALQISDEKGWRLPLDPEYFEKLKSTSADFKNSAGKPGGGASVAANFLEAFIEEGTQWLHLDIAGSADNDGTGATGAMIRSVVNMINLKTIVKK
;
A
#
# COMPACT_ATOMS: atom_id res chain seq x y z
N MET A 1 -11.09 20.20 0.21
CA MET A 1 -12.37 19.43 0.19
C MET A 1 -13.11 19.72 1.50
N LYS A 2 -14.37 20.08 1.43
CA LYS A 2 -15.27 20.30 2.58
C LYS A 2 -16.69 19.85 2.22
N GLN A 3 -17.54 19.65 3.25
CA GLN A 3 -18.96 19.38 3.08
C GLN A 3 -19.76 20.69 2.95
N ILE A 4 -20.75 20.66 2.08
CA ILE A 4 -21.74 21.73 1.88
C ILE A 4 -23.12 21.15 2.14
N LYS A 5 -23.84 21.63 3.18
CA LYS A 5 -25.12 21.03 3.64
C LYS A 5 -26.35 21.65 3.00
N ASN A 6 -26.37 22.93 2.80
CA ASN A 6 -27.55 23.65 2.32
C ASN A 6 -27.16 24.48 1.11
N ILE A 7 -27.31 23.90 -0.06
CA ILE A 7 -27.00 24.64 -1.28
C ILE A 7 -28.22 24.71 -2.21
N ASN A 8 -28.40 25.87 -2.77
CA ASN A 8 -29.15 26.02 -3.99
C ASN A 8 -28.19 25.83 -5.16
N ILE A 9 -28.43 24.86 -6.03
CA ILE A 9 -27.61 24.56 -7.21
C ILE A 9 -27.41 25.83 -8.07
N GLU A 10 -28.38 26.74 -8.11
CA GLU A 10 -28.31 28.00 -8.83
C GLU A 10 -27.20 28.96 -8.32
N THR A 11 -26.75 28.75 -7.08
CA THR A 11 -25.72 29.59 -6.44
C THR A 11 -24.31 29.03 -6.54
N LEU A 12 -24.16 27.81 -7.08
CA LEU A 12 -22.85 27.19 -7.30
C LEU A 12 -22.03 27.99 -8.30
N GLU A 13 -20.73 28.09 -8.01
CA GLU A 13 -19.75 28.79 -8.88
C GLU A 13 -18.80 27.81 -9.58
N ASN A 14 -18.61 26.61 -9.02
CA ASN A 14 -17.71 25.58 -9.54
C ASN A 14 -18.48 24.53 -10.34
N ASN A 15 -17.84 23.94 -11.35
CA ASN A 15 -18.40 22.87 -12.15
C ASN A 15 -18.94 21.73 -11.28
N LEU A 16 -20.08 21.17 -11.70
CA LEU A 16 -20.82 20.17 -10.94
C LEU A 16 -20.55 18.76 -11.47
N ILE A 17 -20.15 17.86 -10.59
CA ILE A 17 -20.09 16.42 -10.85
C ILE A 17 -21.27 15.76 -10.17
N TYR A 18 -22.03 14.98 -10.93
CA TYR A 18 -23.29 14.40 -10.50
C TYR A 18 -23.34 12.89 -10.74
N PRO A 19 -22.80 12.07 -9.78
CA PRO A 19 -23.00 10.62 -9.83
C PRO A 19 -24.49 10.27 -9.67
N ILE A 20 -25.01 9.34 -10.50
CA ILE A 20 -26.44 9.03 -10.52
C ILE A 20 -26.70 7.56 -10.84
N TYR A 21 -27.65 6.94 -10.11
CA TYR A 21 -28.12 5.58 -10.41
C TYR A 21 -29.11 5.53 -11.59
N GLU A 22 -29.19 4.35 -12.24
CA GLU A 22 -30.17 4.09 -13.32
C GLU A 22 -31.61 4.25 -12.83
N ASP A 23 -31.89 3.86 -11.60
CA ASP A 23 -33.18 3.88 -10.93
C ASP A 23 -33.47 5.18 -10.16
N GLN A 24 -32.60 6.21 -10.27
CA GLN A 24 -32.76 7.52 -9.66
C GLN A 24 -33.20 8.56 -10.71
N LEU A 25 -34.06 9.50 -10.32
CA LEU A 25 -34.39 10.67 -11.12
C LEU A 25 -33.41 11.80 -10.84
N ILE A 26 -33.08 12.57 -11.88
CA ILE A 26 -32.29 13.80 -11.76
C ILE A 26 -33.08 14.84 -10.99
N ASP A 27 -32.40 15.63 -10.15
CA ASP A 27 -33.03 16.71 -9.39
C ASP A 27 -33.89 17.59 -10.31
N PRO A 28 -35.21 17.75 -10.01
CA PRO A 28 -36.13 18.53 -10.82
C PRO A 28 -35.70 19.99 -11.01
N GLN A 29 -34.90 20.57 -10.10
CA GLN A 29 -34.37 21.93 -10.25
C GLN A 29 -33.45 22.05 -11.48
N LEU A 30 -32.62 21.04 -11.74
CA LEU A 30 -31.76 21.02 -12.94
C LEU A 30 -32.57 20.98 -14.22
N ASN A 31 -33.60 20.13 -14.26
CA ASN A 31 -34.52 20.06 -15.43
C ASN A 31 -35.22 21.39 -15.70
N LYS A 32 -35.70 22.07 -14.63
CA LYS A 32 -36.40 23.33 -14.73
C LYS A 32 -35.51 24.48 -15.26
N VAL A 33 -34.30 24.61 -14.72
CA VAL A 33 -33.41 25.72 -15.10
C VAL A 33 -32.86 25.53 -16.50
N LEU A 34 -32.52 24.30 -16.91
CA LEU A 34 -32.06 24.01 -18.24
C LEU A 34 -33.18 23.92 -19.29
N ASP A 35 -34.43 23.98 -18.85
CA ASP A 35 -35.64 23.86 -19.69
C ASP A 35 -35.63 22.61 -20.58
N TYR A 36 -35.17 21.50 -19.98
CA TYR A 36 -35.03 20.19 -20.62
C TYR A 36 -35.15 19.03 -19.66
N ASN A 37 -35.72 17.92 -20.13
CA ASN A 37 -35.76 16.69 -19.36
C ASN A 37 -34.42 15.92 -19.48
N LEU A 38 -33.52 16.13 -18.53
CA LEU A 38 -32.20 15.53 -18.50
C LEU A 38 -32.21 14.01 -18.36
N ASP A 39 -33.26 13.43 -17.77
CA ASP A 39 -33.39 11.96 -17.67
C ASP A 39 -33.44 11.26 -19.02
N LYS A 40 -33.77 11.99 -20.09
CA LYS A 40 -33.73 11.46 -21.46
C LYS A 40 -32.38 11.56 -22.15
N LEU A 41 -31.49 12.40 -21.65
CA LEU A 41 -30.17 12.68 -22.23
C LEU A 41 -29.05 11.91 -21.51
N VAL A 42 -29.16 11.82 -20.18
CA VAL A 42 -28.09 11.29 -19.33
C VAL A 42 -28.04 9.78 -19.40
N ASN A 43 -26.88 9.24 -19.79
CA ASN A 43 -26.63 7.82 -19.72
C ASN A 43 -26.19 7.43 -18.28
N LYS A 44 -27.07 6.72 -17.57
CA LYS A 44 -26.87 6.35 -16.17
C LYS A 44 -26.23 4.97 -15.99
N LYS A 45 -25.85 4.28 -17.08
CA LYS A 45 -25.15 2.99 -17.01
C LYS A 45 -23.80 3.17 -16.34
N PHE A 46 -23.34 2.11 -15.69
CA PHE A 46 -22.08 2.13 -14.93
C PHE A 46 -20.89 2.61 -15.78
N LYS A 47 -20.16 3.60 -15.26
CA LYS A 47 -19.00 4.29 -15.89
C LYS A 47 -19.29 5.17 -17.11
N GLU A 48 -20.55 5.33 -17.49
CA GLU A 48 -20.89 6.25 -18.58
C GLU A 48 -20.85 7.71 -18.12
N LEU A 49 -20.29 8.55 -18.95
CA LEU A 49 -20.17 10.00 -18.71
C LEU A 49 -21.06 10.78 -19.66
N THR A 50 -21.80 11.75 -19.12
CA THR A 50 -22.57 12.70 -19.92
C THR A 50 -22.25 14.10 -19.45
N VAL A 51 -21.61 14.91 -20.30
CA VAL A 51 -21.29 16.31 -20.00
C VAL A 51 -22.32 17.23 -20.64
N ILE A 52 -22.88 18.14 -19.83
CA ILE A 52 -23.87 19.13 -20.28
C ILE A 52 -23.33 20.50 -19.97
N HIS A 53 -23.28 21.38 -21.01
CA HIS A 53 -22.91 22.77 -20.86
C HIS A 53 -24.14 23.58 -20.45
N THR A 54 -23.97 24.45 -19.45
CA THR A 54 -25.07 25.25 -18.88
C THR A 54 -25.46 26.46 -19.73
N LEU A 55 -24.61 26.85 -20.67
CA LEU A 55 -24.80 27.98 -21.60
C LEU A 55 -25.18 29.28 -20.87
N GLY A 56 -24.59 29.51 -19.69
CA GLY A 56 -24.83 30.72 -18.89
C GLY A 56 -26.12 30.72 -18.07
N LYS A 57 -26.87 29.60 -18.02
CA LYS A 57 -28.04 29.47 -17.15
C LYS A 57 -27.68 29.26 -15.67
N TYR A 58 -26.46 28.82 -15.41
CA TYR A 58 -25.81 28.74 -14.08
C TYR A 58 -24.51 29.57 -14.10
N LYS A 59 -23.95 29.82 -12.93
CA LYS A 59 -22.64 30.47 -12.82
C LYS A 59 -21.49 29.53 -13.19
N PHE A 60 -21.67 28.20 -13.02
CA PHE A 60 -20.73 27.17 -13.45
C PHE A 60 -20.99 26.75 -14.90
N GLU A 61 -19.97 26.25 -15.58
CA GLU A 61 -20.02 26.00 -17.02
C GLU A 61 -20.58 24.65 -17.40
N THR A 62 -20.29 23.61 -16.59
CA THR A 62 -20.62 22.23 -16.92
C THR A 62 -21.22 21.44 -15.77
N ILE A 63 -22.08 20.47 -16.14
CA ILE A 63 -22.52 19.37 -15.28
C ILE A 63 -22.01 18.09 -15.91
N THR A 64 -21.19 17.34 -15.16
CA THR A 64 -20.73 16.02 -15.56
C THR A 64 -21.50 14.96 -14.80
N PHE A 65 -22.46 14.33 -15.48
CA PHE A 65 -23.16 13.16 -14.94
C PHE A 65 -22.28 11.91 -15.08
N ILE A 66 -22.24 11.10 -14.01
CA ILE A 66 -21.51 9.83 -14.00
C ILE A 66 -22.48 8.72 -13.63
N GLY A 67 -22.72 7.79 -14.56
CA GLY A 67 -23.59 6.65 -14.34
C GLY A 67 -23.00 5.67 -13.31
N LEU A 68 -23.79 5.37 -12.27
CA LEU A 68 -23.45 4.41 -11.21
C LEU A 68 -24.01 3.02 -11.48
N GLY A 69 -24.85 2.85 -12.52
CA GLY A 69 -25.61 1.61 -12.75
C GLY A 69 -26.72 1.44 -11.71
N SER A 70 -27.04 0.20 -11.33
CA SER A 70 -28.13 -0.10 -10.40
C SER A 70 -27.76 0.16 -8.94
N SER A 71 -28.59 0.92 -8.21
CA SER A 71 -28.43 1.15 -6.77
C SER A 71 -28.41 -0.13 -5.93
N LYS A 72 -29.08 -1.19 -6.39
CA LYS A 72 -29.19 -2.48 -5.68
C LYS A 72 -27.91 -3.31 -5.71
N LYS A 73 -26.95 -2.98 -6.58
CA LYS A 73 -25.74 -3.79 -6.82
C LYS A 73 -24.45 -3.05 -6.61
N ILE A 74 -24.52 -1.74 -6.30
CA ILE A 74 -23.34 -0.91 -6.13
C ILE A 74 -22.48 -1.42 -4.96
N THR A 75 -21.16 -1.40 -5.16
CA THR A 75 -20.17 -1.79 -4.15
C THR A 75 -19.19 -0.65 -3.92
N SER A 76 -18.46 -0.68 -2.79
CA SER A 76 -17.37 0.27 -2.52
C SER A 76 -16.32 0.27 -3.63
N LYS A 77 -16.00 -0.91 -4.18
CA LYS A 77 -15.12 -1.02 -5.35
C LYS A 77 -15.64 -0.23 -6.56
N GLN A 78 -16.93 -0.34 -6.85
CA GLN A 78 -17.53 0.41 -7.98
C GLN A 78 -17.52 1.92 -7.72
N ILE A 79 -17.69 2.37 -6.47
CA ILE A 79 -17.51 3.78 -6.10
C ILE A 79 -16.06 4.23 -6.35
N ARG A 80 -15.06 3.41 -5.97
CA ARG A 80 -13.64 3.69 -6.29
C ARG A 80 -13.41 3.78 -7.80
N ASP A 81 -13.99 2.87 -8.56
CA ASP A 81 -13.89 2.86 -10.02
C ASP A 81 -14.49 4.11 -10.68
N ILE A 82 -15.58 4.65 -10.11
CA ILE A 82 -16.19 5.90 -10.55
C ILE A 82 -15.31 7.11 -10.21
N ALA A 83 -14.82 7.17 -8.99
CA ALA A 83 -13.93 8.26 -8.55
C ALA A 83 -12.65 8.33 -9.41
N ALA A 84 -12.16 7.18 -9.87
CA ALA A 84 -11.00 7.08 -10.77
C ALA A 84 -11.22 7.71 -12.16
N LEU A 85 -12.47 7.88 -12.60
CA LEU A 85 -12.78 8.53 -13.88
C LEU A 85 -12.71 10.05 -13.81
N ILE A 86 -12.74 10.62 -12.61
CA ILE A 86 -12.80 12.06 -12.40
C ILE A 86 -11.41 12.66 -12.63
N LYS A 87 -11.36 13.60 -13.57
CA LYS A 87 -10.17 14.43 -13.83
C LYS A 87 -10.59 15.88 -13.71
N LEU A 88 -9.97 16.60 -12.79
CA LEU A 88 -10.27 18.00 -12.54
C LEU A 88 -9.12 18.86 -13.07
N ASP A 89 -9.48 19.90 -13.81
CA ASP A 89 -8.55 20.97 -14.24
C ASP A 89 -8.68 22.21 -13.34
N GLU A 90 -9.71 22.25 -12.50
CA GLU A 90 -10.01 23.31 -11.52
C GLU A 90 -10.80 22.75 -10.33
N HIS A 91 -11.05 23.56 -9.32
CA HIS A 91 -11.91 23.19 -8.19
C HIS A 91 -13.34 22.87 -8.65
N ALA A 92 -13.92 21.78 -8.18
CA ALA A 92 -15.25 21.31 -8.55
C ALA A 92 -16.17 21.12 -7.35
N THR A 93 -17.44 20.80 -7.61
CA THR A 93 -18.39 20.37 -6.58
C THR A 93 -19.00 19.04 -6.97
N ILE A 94 -19.08 18.11 -6.01
CA ILE A 94 -19.65 16.78 -6.22
C ILE A 94 -20.97 16.67 -5.46
N TYR A 95 -22.02 16.25 -6.16
CA TYR A 95 -23.36 16.09 -5.63
C TYR A 95 -23.59 14.64 -5.20
N LEU A 96 -23.63 14.37 -3.90
CA LEU A 96 -23.85 13.03 -3.34
C LEU A 96 -25.24 12.82 -2.73
N GLU A 97 -26.19 13.75 -2.89
CA GLU A 97 -27.56 13.56 -2.41
C GLU A 97 -28.22 12.34 -3.07
N GLY A 98 -28.80 11.48 -2.25
CA GLY A 98 -29.49 10.27 -2.74
C GLY A 98 -28.60 9.13 -3.23
N ILE A 99 -27.27 9.22 -3.02
CA ILE A 99 -26.33 8.18 -3.47
C ILE A 99 -26.23 6.99 -2.48
N ASN A 100 -26.63 7.16 -1.22
CA ASN A 100 -26.63 6.08 -0.24
C ASN A 100 -27.68 5.02 -0.58
N THR A 101 -27.41 3.77 -0.22
CA THR A 101 -28.28 2.61 -0.43
C THR A 101 -28.46 1.84 0.89
N ASP A 102 -29.38 0.85 0.91
CA ASP A 102 -29.61 0.03 2.10
C ASP A 102 -28.40 -0.84 2.51
N HIS A 103 -27.46 -1.09 1.59
CA HIS A 103 -26.30 -1.96 1.82
C HIS A 103 -24.94 -1.25 1.72
N LEU A 104 -24.91 0.01 1.30
CA LEU A 104 -23.69 0.82 1.22
C LEU A 104 -23.98 2.23 1.73
N ASP A 105 -23.49 2.52 2.91
CA ASP A 105 -23.75 3.78 3.60
C ASP A 105 -22.90 4.93 3.01
N ILE A 106 -23.37 6.16 3.22
CA ILE A 106 -22.75 7.38 2.69
C ILE A 106 -21.34 7.61 3.25
N HIS A 107 -21.04 7.17 4.47
CA HIS A 107 -19.74 7.32 5.10
C HIS A 107 -18.69 6.48 4.36
N THR A 108 -19.02 5.22 4.05
CA THR A 108 -18.19 4.31 3.24
C THR A 108 -18.03 4.84 1.82
N ILE A 109 -19.12 5.33 1.19
CA ILE A 109 -19.07 5.94 -0.14
C ILE A 109 -18.11 7.12 -0.16
N THR A 110 -18.24 8.06 0.78
CA THR A 110 -17.43 9.27 0.85
C THR A 110 -15.95 8.95 1.00
N ARG A 111 -15.59 8.06 1.92
CA ARG A 111 -14.19 7.63 2.12
C ARG A 111 -13.62 6.99 0.87
N ALA A 112 -14.31 6.00 0.30
CA ALA A 112 -13.88 5.28 -0.90
C ALA A 112 -13.72 6.21 -2.10
N PHE A 113 -14.62 7.19 -2.25
CA PHE A 113 -14.59 8.15 -3.33
C PHE A 113 -13.38 9.07 -3.26
N ILE A 114 -13.16 9.72 -2.11
CA ILE A 114 -12.06 10.67 -1.92
C ILE A 114 -10.71 9.98 -2.03
N GLU A 115 -10.55 8.86 -1.34
CA GLU A 115 -9.34 8.07 -1.39
C GLU A 115 -8.98 7.68 -2.83
N SER A 116 -9.94 7.12 -3.57
CA SER A 116 -9.71 6.68 -4.95
C SER A 116 -9.46 7.84 -5.90
N TYR A 117 -10.16 8.96 -5.74
CA TYR A 117 -9.89 10.18 -6.51
C TYR A 117 -8.43 10.62 -6.35
N LEU A 118 -7.93 10.71 -5.10
CA LEU A 118 -6.55 11.11 -4.82
C LEU A 118 -5.54 10.13 -5.41
N GLN A 119 -5.78 8.82 -5.27
CA GLN A 119 -4.90 7.80 -5.85
C GLN A 119 -4.82 7.87 -7.37
N ASN A 120 -5.96 8.09 -8.05
CA ASN A 120 -6.01 8.15 -9.51
C ASN A 120 -5.61 9.51 -10.08
N SER A 121 -5.58 10.54 -9.24
CA SER A 121 -5.02 11.85 -9.58
C SER A 121 -3.50 11.91 -9.43
N TYR A 122 -2.90 10.95 -8.74
CA TYR A 122 -1.45 10.83 -8.61
C TYR A 122 -0.83 10.50 -9.98
N GLN A 123 0.28 11.15 -10.27
CA GLN A 123 1.13 10.86 -11.42
C GLN A 123 2.58 10.80 -10.96
N GLU A 124 3.33 9.86 -11.51
CA GLU A 124 4.78 9.80 -11.29
C GLU A 124 5.40 11.17 -11.61
N HIS A 125 6.17 11.68 -10.66
CA HIS A 125 6.79 12.98 -10.78
C HIS A 125 8.03 12.90 -11.68
N LYS A 126 8.06 13.70 -12.74
CA LYS A 126 9.27 13.82 -13.57
C LYS A 126 10.32 14.64 -12.83
N ILE A 127 11.49 14.03 -12.60
CA ILE A 127 12.60 14.70 -11.92
C ILE A 127 12.96 16.02 -12.62
N GLY A 128 13.06 17.09 -11.84
CA GLY A 128 13.33 18.43 -12.33
C GLY A 128 12.13 19.20 -12.90
N HIS A 129 10.93 18.65 -12.78
CA HIS A 129 9.68 19.33 -13.15
C HIS A 129 8.82 19.56 -11.91
N GLU A 130 7.92 20.54 -11.97
CA GLU A 130 6.95 20.75 -10.89
C GLU A 130 5.92 19.60 -10.87
N PRO A 131 5.52 19.14 -9.67
CA PRO A 131 4.46 18.14 -9.53
C PRO A 131 3.16 18.64 -10.15
N LYS A 132 2.39 17.76 -10.76
CA LYS A 132 1.05 18.10 -11.24
C LYS A 132 0.16 18.45 -10.05
N VAL A 133 -0.54 19.57 -10.17
CA VAL A 133 -1.51 20.00 -9.16
C VAL A 133 -2.70 19.03 -9.14
N ILE A 134 -3.03 18.49 -7.98
CA ILE A 134 -4.25 17.74 -7.75
C ILE A 134 -5.31 18.75 -7.29
N HIS A 135 -6.30 19.02 -8.14
CA HIS A 135 -7.39 19.92 -7.81
C HIS A 135 -8.35 19.26 -6.80
N GLU A 136 -8.85 20.04 -5.85
CA GLU A 136 -9.81 19.58 -4.86
C GLU A 136 -11.26 19.78 -5.34
N PHE A 137 -12.20 19.21 -4.60
CA PHE A 137 -13.63 19.42 -4.79
C PHE A 137 -14.34 19.54 -3.43
N ASP A 138 -15.52 20.15 -3.45
CA ASP A 138 -16.41 20.16 -2.30
C ASP A 138 -17.56 19.15 -2.50
N ILE A 139 -18.14 18.66 -1.43
CA ILE A 139 -19.20 17.63 -1.45
C ILE A 139 -20.51 18.23 -0.97
N ILE A 140 -21.56 18.13 -1.80
CA ILE A 140 -22.93 18.44 -1.40
C ILE A 140 -23.57 17.19 -0.82
N PHE A 141 -23.92 17.26 0.45
CA PHE A 141 -24.73 16.27 1.16
C PHE A 141 -25.32 16.87 2.43
N SER A 142 -26.65 16.74 2.61
CA SER A 142 -27.39 17.41 3.70
C SER A 142 -27.77 16.50 4.87
N GLN A 143 -27.90 15.19 4.64
CA GLN A 143 -28.56 14.27 5.56
C GLN A 143 -27.66 13.73 6.68
N ALA A 144 -26.33 13.85 6.56
CA ALA A 144 -25.38 13.41 7.59
C ALA A 144 -24.14 14.31 7.64
N GLU A 145 -23.35 14.20 8.72
CA GLU A 145 -22.02 14.81 8.83
C GLU A 145 -20.99 13.93 8.16
N LEU A 146 -20.24 14.46 7.20
CA LEU A 146 -19.22 13.75 6.43
C LEU A 146 -17.80 14.26 6.65
N GLU A 147 -17.59 15.28 7.46
CA GLU A 147 -16.29 15.94 7.63
C GLU A 147 -15.19 14.95 8.06
N ASN A 148 -15.52 14.06 9.00
CA ASN A 148 -14.57 13.01 9.43
C ASN A 148 -14.26 12.00 8.33
N ASP A 149 -15.23 11.66 7.48
CA ASP A 149 -15.03 10.72 6.37
C ASP A 149 -14.24 11.35 5.24
N ILE A 150 -14.45 12.66 5.00
CA ILE A 150 -13.64 13.47 4.09
C ILE A 150 -12.18 13.45 4.54
N GLN A 151 -11.92 13.75 5.81
CA GLN A 151 -10.56 13.73 6.35
C GLN A 151 -9.94 12.33 6.31
N LEU A 152 -10.69 11.31 6.65
CA LEU A 152 -10.18 9.93 6.62
C LEU A 152 -9.86 9.47 5.18
N GLY A 153 -10.73 9.77 4.21
CA GLY A 153 -10.46 9.49 2.79
C GLY A 153 -9.20 10.22 2.29
N LYS A 154 -8.99 11.49 2.70
CA LYS A 154 -7.76 12.24 2.39
C LYS A 154 -6.53 11.57 3.01
N VAL A 155 -6.58 11.21 4.28
CA VAL A 155 -5.46 10.58 5.00
C VAL A 155 -5.03 9.28 4.31
N TYR A 156 -5.98 8.43 3.90
CA TYR A 156 -5.65 7.20 3.17
C TYR A 156 -5.06 7.50 1.79
N GLY A 157 -5.71 8.36 1.00
CA GLY A 157 -5.22 8.72 -0.34
C GLY A 157 -3.83 9.35 -0.32
N GLU A 158 -3.57 10.27 0.61
CA GLU A 158 -2.27 10.92 0.79
C GLU A 158 -1.18 9.94 1.26
N GLY A 159 -1.49 9.03 2.20
CA GLY A 159 -0.53 8.06 2.70
C GLY A 159 -0.14 7.03 1.64
N ILE A 160 -1.10 6.57 0.83
CA ILE A 160 -0.82 5.67 -0.29
C ILE A 160 0.00 6.39 -1.36
N ASN A 161 -0.34 7.63 -1.71
CA ASN A 161 0.42 8.41 -2.68
C ASN A 161 1.83 8.76 -2.20
N TYR A 162 2.02 8.93 -0.88
CA TYR A 162 3.34 9.10 -0.29
C TYR A 162 4.22 7.86 -0.52
N ALA A 163 3.72 6.66 -0.25
CA ALA A 163 4.44 5.42 -0.53
C ALA A 163 4.75 5.26 -2.03
N ARG A 164 3.80 5.57 -2.91
CA ARG A 164 3.98 5.55 -4.37
C ARG A 164 5.09 6.50 -4.81
N MET A 165 5.09 7.73 -4.31
CA MET A 165 6.12 8.74 -4.60
C MET A 165 7.52 8.24 -4.22
N LEU A 166 7.66 7.62 -3.05
CA LEU A 166 8.94 7.05 -2.61
C LEU A 166 9.39 5.93 -3.55
N SER A 167 8.49 5.02 -3.91
CA SER A 167 8.78 3.87 -4.79
C SER A 167 9.06 4.28 -6.24
N ASP A 168 8.39 5.33 -6.75
CA ASP A 168 8.61 5.83 -8.09
C ASP A 168 9.92 6.62 -8.24
N THR A 169 10.48 7.09 -7.13
CA THR A 169 11.74 7.82 -7.11
C THR A 169 12.89 6.93 -7.59
N PRO A 170 13.68 7.35 -8.60
CA PRO A 170 14.81 6.57 -9.09
C PRO A 170 15.82 6.20 -8.00
N SER A 171 16.40 5.00 -8.07
CA SER A 171 17.26 4.45 -7.02
C SER A 171 18.56 5.24 -6.75
N ASN A 172 19.02 6.06 -7.70
CA ASN A 172 20.13 6.98 -7.44
C ASN A 172 19.73 8.19 -6.55
N LEU A 173 18.43 8.41 -6.37
CA LEU A 173 17.86 9.45 -5.48
C LEU A 173 17.18 8.81 -4.26
N MET A 174 16.55 7.65 -4.41
CA MET A 174 15.99 6.84 -3.31
C MET A 174 17.03 5.81 -2.89
N THR A 175 17.99 6.24 -2.11
CA THR A 175 19.02 5.39 -1.49
C THR A 175 18.59 4.95 -0.09
N PRO A 176 19.29 3.98 0.55
CA PRO A 176 19.07 3.67 1.96
C PRO A 176 19.13 4.90 2.88
N ASP A 177 20.06 5.84 2.63
CA ASP A 177 20.15 7.11 3.38
C ASP A 177 18.89 7.96 3.20
N THR A 178 18.39 8.08 1.95
CA THR A 178 17.18 8.85 1.65
C THR A 178 15.95 8.25 2.33
N LEU A 179 15.85 6.92 2.36
CA LEU A 179 14.74 6.24 3.03
C LEU A 179 14.76 6.46 4.55
N VAL A 180 15.97 6.53 5.14
CA VAL A 180 16.17 6.93 6.54
C VAL A 180 15.70 8.38 6.77
N ASP A 181 16.08 9.29 5.89
CA ASP A 181 15.67 10.70 5.99
C ASP A 181 14.16 10.86 5.91
N GLU A 182 13.48 10.11 5.03
CA GLU A 182 12.03 10.13 4.92
C GLU A 182 11.35 9.61 6.19
N ALA A 183 11.87 8.56 6.81
CA ALA A 183 11.35 8.06 8.09
C ALA A 183 11.53 9.10 9.23
N ILE A 184 12.66 9.79 9.27
CA ILE A 184 12.91 10.86 10.23
C ILE A 184 11.96 12.04 9.99
N LYS A 185 11.78 12.49 8.74
CA LYS A 185 10.80 13.54 8.40
C LYS A 185 9.40 13.16 8.82
N LEU A 186 9.01 11.90 8.60
CA LEU A 186 7.68 11.41 8.99
C LEU A 186 7.49 11.49 10.52
N SER A 187 8.49 11.08 11.30
CA SER A 187 8.42 11.17 12.77
C SER A 187 8.40 12.61 13.28
N GLN A 188 9.09 13.54 12.60
CA GLN A 188 9.02 14.96 12.91
C GLN A 188 7.65 15.57 12.62
N LYS A 189 7.00 15.12 11.55
CA LYS A 189 5.63 15.54 11.17
C LYS A 189 4.58 15.03 12.15
N TYR A 190 4.75 13.83 12.70
CA TYR A 190 3.80 13.18 13.58
C TYR A 190 4.46 12.83 14.93
N PRO A 191 4.29 13.65 15.98
CA PRO A 191 4.93 13.43 17.28
C PRO A 191 4.59 12.10 17.98
N GLN A 192 3.55 11.40 17.52
CA GLN A 192 3.19 10.06 18.02
C GLN A 192 4.08 8.95 17.46
N LEU A 193 4.93 9.26 16.46
CA LEU A 193 5.88 8.33 15.87
C LEU A 193 7.27 8.55 16.48
N GLU A 194 7.75 7.58 17.22
CA GLU A 194 9.15 7.52 17.62
C GLU A 194 9.95 6.86 16.50
N CYS A 195 11.05 7.48 16.06
CA CYS A 195 11.94 6.93 15.02
C CYS A 195 13.29 6.57 15.61
N THR A 196 13.70 5.31 15.48
CA THR A 196 15.02 4.82 15.83
C THR A 196 15.70 4.25 14.59
N ILE A 197 16.92 4.69 14.32
CA ILE A 197 17.73 4.22 13.18
C ILE A 197 18.86 3.33 13.70
N LEU A 198 18.80 2.05 13.39
CA LEU A 198 19.91 1.12 13.62
C LEU A 198 20.85 1.22 12.41
N ASN A 199 21.94 1.93 12.57
CA ASN A 199 22.96 2.07 11.54
C ASN A 199 23.86 0.82 11.45
N LYS A 200 24.75 0.79 10.45
CA LYS A 200 25.67 -0.33 10.23
C LYS A 200 26.40 -0.80 11.49
N SER A 201 26.92 0.13 12.31
CA SER A 201 27.62 -0.21 13.56
C SER A 201 26.69 -0.86 14.59
N ASN A 202 25.41 -0.45 14.66
CA ASN A 202 24.41 -1.11 15.49
C ASN A 202 24.13 -2.53 14.99
N LEU A 203 23.95 -2.69 13.68
CA LEU A 203 23.72 -4.00 13.04
C LEU A 203 24.90 -4.95 13.23
N GLU A 204 26.13 -4.47 13.15
CA GLU A 204 27.36 -5.24 13.44
C GLU A 204 27.40 -5.72 14.90
N LYS A 205 27.10 -4.84 15.87
CA LYS A 205 27.03 -5.20 17.29
C LYS A 205 25.95 -6.22 17.60
N MET A 206 24.85 -6.18 16.87
CA MET A 206 23.74 -7.14 16.97
C MET A 206 24.04 -8.45 16.24
N GLU A 207 25.07 -8.46 15.39
CA GLU A 207 25.41 -9.56 14.49
C GLU A 207 24.25 -9.90 13.51
N ALA A 208 23.61 -8.84 12.93
CA ALA A 208 22.55 -8.93 11.93
C ALA A 208 23.14 -9.31 10.57
N GLY A 209 23.65 -10.53 10.45
CA GLY A 209 24.42 -10.97 9.30
C GLY A 209 23.62 -11.16 8.02
N GLY A 210 22.29 -11.26 8.09
CA GLY A 210 21.43 -11.29 6.92
C GLY A 210 21.55 -10.00 6.13
N ILE A 211 21.21 -8.88 6.73
CA ILE A 211 21.27 -7.56 6.08
C ILE A 211 22.72 -7.10 5.81
N LEU A 212 23.65 -7.37 6.73
CA LEU A 212 25.04 -6.99 6.57
C LEU A 212 25.71 -7.70 5.40
N SER A 213 25.37 -8.97 5.13
CA SER A 213 25.92 -9.72 4.00
C SER A 213 25.44 -9.17 2.67
N VAL A 214 24.15 -8.84 2.55
CA VAL A 214 23.60 -8.21 1.35
C VAL A 214 24.27 -6.86 1.09
N ASN A 215 24.56 -6.08 2.13
CA ASN A 215 25.20 -4.77 2.03
C ASN A 215 26.67 -4.81 1.60
N GLN A 216 27.36 -5.95 1.64
CA GLN A 216 28.79 -6.02 1.39
C GLN A 216 29.20 -5.45 0.02
N GLY A 217 28.32 -5.54 -0.97
CA GLY A 217 28.56 -5.04 -2.32
C GLY A 217 28.39 -3.54 -2.48
N SER A 218 27.70 -2.86 -1.56
CA SER A 218 27.39 -1.44 -1.63
C SER A 218 28.36 -0.59 -0.82
N ASN A 219 28.62 0.64 -1.30
CA ASN A 219 29.31 1.68 -0.53
C ASN A 219 28.36 2.47 0.38
N ILE A 220 27.04 2.40 0.15
CA ILE A 220 26.03 3.02 1.02
C ILE A 220 25.76 2.05 2.17
N PRO A 221 25.77 2.51 3.43
CA PRO A 221 25.58 1.62 4.57
C PRO A 221 24.15 1.06 4.62
N ALA A 222 24.02 -0.14 5.19
CA ALA A 222 22.72 -0.69 5.55
C ALA A 222 22.16 -0.05 6.82
N TYR A 223 20.83 0.00 6.89
CA TYR A 223 20.10 0.45 8.08
C TYR A 223 18.92 -0.49 8.37
N MET A 224 18.51 -0.51 9.63
CA MET A 224 17.18 -0.97 10.01
C MET A 224 16.43 0.21 10.63
N ILE A 225 15.44 0.70 9.92
CA ILE A 225 14.57 1.80 10.35
C ILE A 225 13.50 1.19 11.26
N CYS A 226 13.31 1.77 12.45
CA CYS A 226 12.29 1.36 13.39
C CYS A 226 11.42 2.55 13.76
N LEU A 227 10.18 2.55 13.28
CA LEU A 227 9.13 3.49 13.64
C LEU A 227 8.21 2.84 14.67
N LYS A 228 7.95 3.52 15.78
CA LYS A 228 7.06 3.04 16.81
C LYS A 228 5.88 3.99 16.97
N TYR A 229 4.69 3.49 16.72
CA TYR A 229 3.43 4.18 16.96
C TYR A 229 2.74 3.59 18.18
N ASN A 230 2.39 4.44 19.15
CA ASN A 230 1.80 4.02 20.42
C ASN A 230 0.55 4.87 20.73
N ASN A 231 -0.64 4.30 20.56
CA ASN A 231 -1.91 5.01 20.82
C ASN A 231 -3.03 4.08 21.33
N SER A 232 -2.67 2.95 21.99
CA SER A 232 -3.62 1.96 22.52
C SER A 232 -3.01 1.25 23.73
N ASP A 233 -3.84 0.50 24.46
CA ASP A 233 -3.40 -0.47 25.47
C ASP A 233 -3.23 -1.88 24.91
N ASP A 234 -3.52 -2.10 23.62
CA ASP A 234 -3.36 -3.39 22.95
C ASP A 234 -1.87 -3.77 22.76
N PRO A 235 -1.56 -5.06 22.65
CA PRO A 235 -0.21 -5.51 22.26
C PRO A 235 0.22 -4.94 20.91
N TYR A 236 1.54 -4.81 20.71
CA TYR A 236 2.09 -4.33 19.45
C TYR A 236 1.92 -5.35 18.32
N THR A 237 1.59 -4.83 17.13
CA THR A 237 1.73 -5.53 15.85
C THR A 237 2.94 -4.96 15.12
N ALA A 238 3.76 -5.80 14.47
CA ALA A 238 4.81 -5.32 13.59
C ALA A 238 4.35 -5.36 12.13
N VAL A 239 4.68 -4.30 11.40
CA VAL A 239 4.58 -4.23 9.94
C VAL A 239 6.00 -4.05 9.41
N ILE A 240 6.50 -5.08 8.72
CA ILE A 240 7.88 -5.12 8.20
C ILE A 240 7.83 -4.91 6.69
N GLY A 241 8.72 -4.08 6.14
CA GLY A 241 8.76 -3.83 4.70
C GLY A 241 10.15 -4.03 4.11
N LYS A 242 10.26 -4.85 3.06
CA LYS A 242 11.51 -4.97 2.29
C LYS A 242 11.89 -3.60 1.73
N GLY A 243 13.04 -3.07 2.13
CA GLY A 243 13.56 -1.77 1.73
C GLY A 243 14.84 -1.87 0.89
N LEU A 244 14.85 -2.76 -0.10
CA LEU A 244 16.01 -2.91 -1.00
C LEU A 244 15.94 -1.87 -2.10
N THR A 245 16.70 -0.78 -1.98
CA THR A 245 16.56 0.39 -2.85
C THR A 245 17.07 0.17 -4.27
N PHE A 246 17.90 -0.84 -4.49
CA PHE A 246 18.24 -1.37 -5.80
C PHE A 246 18.72 -2.82 -5.67
N ASP A 247 18.24 -3.69 -6.57
CA ASP A 247 18.68 -5.09 -6.64
C ASP A 247 19.27 -5.43 -8.00
N SER A 248 20.60 -5.58 -8.05
CA SER A 248 21.30 -6.09 -9.24
C SER A 248 21.27 -7.62 -9.34
N GLY A 249 20.87 -8.32 -8.27
CA GLY A 249 21.03 -9.76 -8.09
C GLY A 249 22.39 -10.15 -7.48
N GLY A 250 23.29 -9.19 -7.28
CA GLY A 250 24.66 -9.48 -6.82
C GLY A 250 25.44 -10.34 -7.82
N TYR A 251 26.25 -11.32 -7.36
CA TYR A 251 26.97 -12.23 -8.25
C TYR A 251 26.05 -13.12 -9.11
N ASN A 252 24.83 -13.40 -8.67
CA ASN A 252 23.77 -13.95 -9.53
C ASN A 252 23.05 -12.83 -10.27
N LEU A 253 23.81 -12.06 -11.06
CA LEU A 253 23.37 -10.86 -11.76
C LEU A 253 22.10 -11.12 -12.56
N LYS A 254 21.11 -10.26 -12.36
CA LYS A 254 19.86 -10.31 -13.11
C LYS A 254 20.11 -10.09 -14.60
N SER A 255 19.39 -10.80 -15.46
CA SER A 255 19.43 -10.58 -16.92
C SER A 255 18.83 -9.22 -17.32
N ASP A 256 17.89 -8.71 -16.51
CA ASP A 256 17.31 -7.39 -16.62
C ASP A 256 17.07 -6.83 -15.21
N SER A 257 17.61 -5.66 -14.95
CA SER A 257 17.42 -4.92 -13.69
C SER A 257 16.58 -3.65 -13.87
N TYR A 258 15.97 -3.45 -15.04
CA TYR A 258 15.00 -2.37 -15.23
C TYR A 258 13.79 -2.59 -14.31
N GLY A 259 13.34 -1.55 -13.62
CA GLY A 259 12.27 -1.67 -12.64
C GLY A 259 12.72 -2.06 -11.22
N MET A 260 14.00 -2.39 -11.00
CA MET A 260 14.50 -2.75 -9.67
C MET A 260 14.55 -1.59 -8.66
N LYS A 261 14.17 -0.38 -9.07
CA LYS A 261 13.84 0.71 -8.15
C LYS A 261 12.64 0.37 -7.25
N TYR A 262 11.75 -0.51 -7.72
CA TYR A 262 10.55 -0.93 -6.98
C TYR A 262 10.81 -2.03 -5.92
N ASP A 263 12.04 -2.52 -5.84
CA ASP A 263 12.38 -3.57 -4.88
C ASP A 263 12.42 -3.11 -3.41
N MET A 264 12.06 -1.85 -3.19
CA MET A 264 11.83 -1.23 -1.89
C MET A 264 10.37 -0.84 -1.62
N CYS A 265 9.43 -1.24 -2.49
CA CYS A 265 8.00 -0.90 -2.31
C CYS A 265 7.48 -1.32 -0.93
N GLY A 266 7.85 -2.51 -0.43
CA GLY A 266 7.45 -2.93 0.91
C GLY A 266 7.87 -1.95 2.00
N GLY A 267 9.09 -1.40 1.92
CA GLY A 267 9.57 -0.37 2.85
C GLY A 267 8.82 0.95 2.72
N ALA A 268 8.53 1.38 1.50
CA ALA A 268 7.71 2.56 1.24
C ALA A 268 6.27 2.38 1.75
N ASP A 269 5.69 1.18 1.55
CA ASP A 269 4.35 0.86 2.01
C ASP A 269 4.25 0.90 3.53
N VAL A 270 5.30 0.47 4.26
CA VAL A 270 5.37 0.65 5.72
C VAL A 270 5.33 2.13 6.10
N LEU A 271 6.06 3.01 5.40
CA LEU A 271 5.99 4.45 5.67
C LEU A 271 4.58 5.01 5.40
N GLY A 272 3.92 4.56 4.34
CA GLY A 272 2.53 4.90 4.04
C GLY A 272 1.56 4.44 5.13
N VAL A 273 1.69 3.19 5.60
CA VAL A 273 0.91 2.65 6.73
C VAL A 273 1.10 3.50 7.98
N MET A 274 2.36 3.77 8.36
CA MET A 274 2.67 4.55 9.56
C MET A 274 2.16 6.00 9.47
N GLN A 275 2.21 6.62 8.26
CA GLN A 275 1.61 7.93 8.03
C GLN A 275 0.10 7.90 8.26
N ILE A 276 -0.61 6.93 7.67
CA ILE A 276 -2.08 6.83 7.81
C ILE A 276 -2.47 6.61 9.27
N LEU A 277 -1.80 5.69 9.98
CA LEU A 277 -2.08 5.43 11.39
C LEU A 277 -1.90 6.68 12.26
N ALA A 278 -0.79 7.40 12.05
CA ALA A 278 -0.50 8.61 12.81
C ALA A 278 -1.45 9.77 12.48
N ALA A 279 -1.73 10.01 11.18
CA ALA A 279 -2.61 11.09 10.73
C ALA A 279 -4.08 10.85 11.11
N SER A 280 -4.54 9.60 11.10
CA SER A 280 -5.90 9.21 11.52
C SER A 280 -6.04 9.06 13.04
N GLN A 281 -4.95 9.16 13.78
CA GLN A 281 -4.91 8.89 15.23
C GLN A 281 -5.51 7.52 15.60
N ALA A 282 -5.16 6.50 14.80
CA ALA A 282 -5.65 5.14 14.94
C ALA A 282 -5.42 4.59 16.35
N LYS A 283 -6.38 3.86 16.89
CA LYS A 283 -6.26 3.21 18.21
C LYS A 283 -5.53 1.88 18.08
N ALA A 284 -4.21 1.95 17.96
CA ALA A 284 -3.35 0.80 17.76
C ALA A 284 -1.93 1.06 18.30
N ASN A 285 -1.18 -0.01 18.50
CA ASN A 285 0.24 -0.01 18.78
C ASN A 285 0.97 -0.76 17.66
N VAL A 286 1.86 -0.07 16.95
CA VAL A 286 2.51 -0.63 15.76
C VAL A 286 3.99 -0.33 15.73
N TYR A 287 4.80 -1.34 15.43
CA TYR A 287 6.17 -1.19 14.96
C TYR A 287 6.20 -1.25 13.43
N GLY A 288 6.65 -0.19 12.77
CA GLY A 288 7.02 -0.20 11.35
C GLY A 288 8.51 -0.43 11.21
N ILE A 289 8.92 -1.53 10.60
CA ILE A 289 10.34 -1.92 10.49
C ILE A 289 10.73 -2.01 9.01
N ILE A 290 11.83 -1.35 8.65
CA ILE A 290 12.32 -1.37 7.27
C ILE A 290 13.82 -1.68 7.28
N PRO A 291 14.20 -2.95 7.03
CA PRO A 291 15.58 -3.28 6.71
C PRO A 291 15.89 -2.72 5.32
N THR A 292 16.87 -1.80 5.20
CA THR A 292 17.19 -1.13 3.94
C THR A 292 18.66 -1.22 3.59
N THR A 293 18.93 -1.55 2.34
CA THR A 293 20.26 -1.68 1.75
C THR A 293 20.15 -1.70 0.21
N GLU A 294 21.28 -1.80 -0.48
CA GLU A 294 21.38 -2.17 -1.88
C GLU A 294 22.03 -3.55 -2.02
N ASN A 295 21.69 -4.29 -3.07
CA ASN A 295 22.36 -5.53 -3.48
C ASN A 295 23.16 -5.29 -4.77
N LEU A 296 24.46 -5.08 -4.64
CA LEU A 296 25.35 -4.69 -5.75
C LEU A 296 26.50 -5.68 -5.94
N VAL A 297 27.04 -5.67 -7.15
CA VAL A 297 28.25 -6.41 -7.51
C VAL A 297 29.48 -5.58 -7.17
N SER A 298 30.40 -6.16 -6.39
CA SER A 298 31.74 -5.61 -6.15
C SER A 298 32.69 -6.72 -5.72
N ASP A 299 33.97 -6.40 -5.56
CA ASP A 299 35.00 -7.31 -5.04
C ASP A 299 34.76 -7.73 -3.57
N LYS A 300 33.90 -7.00 -2.85
CA LYS A 300 33.54 -7.25 -1.44
C LYS A 300 32.21 -7.98 -1.30
N ALA A 301 31.40 -8.05 -2.37
CA ALA A 301 30.05 -8.62 -2.30
C ALA A 301 30.08 -10.09 -1.86
N TYR A 302 29.09 -10.50 -1.09
CA TYR A 302 28.87 -11.90 -0.77
C TYR A 302 28.58 -12.71 -2.04
N LYS A 303 28.81 -13.99 -1.98
CA LYS A 303 28.80 -14.85 -3.17
C LYS A 303 28.20 -16.22 -2.89
N PRO A 304 27.76 -16.95 -3.92
CA PRO A 304 27.30 -18.32 -3.77
C PRO A 304 28.33 -19.19 -3.03
N GLN A 305 27.82 -20.06 -2.15
CA GLN A 305 28.52 -20.94 -1.21
C GLN A 305 29.10 -20.24 0.04
N ASP A 306 28.97 -18.93 0.19
CA ASP A 306 29.23 -18.29 1.46
C ASP A 306 28.21 -18.80 2.52
N VAL A 307 28.64 -18.89 3.78
CA VAL A 307 27.76 -19.18 4.92
C VAL A 307 27.72 -17.94 5.80
N ILE A 308 26.52 -17.41 5.98
CA ILE A 308 26.28 -16.24 6.82
C ILE A 308 25.64 -16.67 8.15
N THR A 309 25.82 -15.84 9.18
CA THR A 309 25.12 -16.03 10.47
C THR A 309 24.13 -14.88 10.65
N THR A 310 22.84 -15.18 10.70
CA THR A 310 21.75 -14.20 10.87
C THR A 310 21.64 -13.69 12.32
N LEU A 311 20.83 -12.66 12.54
CA LEU A 311 20.54 -12.13 13.88
C LEU A 311 20.02 -13.20 14.85
N SER A 312 19.24 -14.16 14.36
CA SER A 312 18.74 -15.31 15.14
C SER A 312 19.82 -16.37 15.45
N LYS A 313 21.06 -16.15 14.99
CA LYS A 313 22.21 -17.09 15.08
C LYS A 313 22.09 -18.32 14.19
N LYS A 314 21.05 -18.43 13.38
CA LYS A 314 20.96 -19.47 12.36
C LYS A 314 21.96 -19.22 11.26
N LYS A 315 22.61 -20.29 10.79
CA LYS A 315 23.58 -20.24 9.68
C LYS A 315 22.86 -20.55 8.37
N VAL A 316 23.08 -19.71 7.39
CA VAL A 316 22.44 -19.81 6.07
C VAL A 316 23.49 -19.91 4.99
N GLU A 317 23.45 -21.00 4.19
CA GLU A 317 24.25 -21.16 2.97
C GLU A 317 23.62 -20.32 1.83
N ILE A 318 24.41 -19.49 1.20
CA ILE A 318 24.01 -18.68 0.06
C ILE A 318 24.07 -19.53 -1.21
N VAL A 319 22.92 -19.85 -1.78
CA VAL A 319 22.82 -20.49 -3.10
C VAL A 319 22.66 -19.45 -4.19
N SER A 320 21.89 -18.40 -3.90
CA SER A 320 21.66 -17.29 -4.82
C SER A 320 21.79 -15.96 -4.09
N THR A 321 22.62 -15.08 -4.62
CA THR A 321 22.71 -13.69 -4.15
C THR A 321 21.53 -12.84 -4.61
N ASP A 322 20.70 -13.33 -5.55
CA ASP A 322 19.43 -12.79 -6.01
C ASP A 322 18.23 -13.32 -5.15
N ALA A 323 18.52 -13.85 -3.98
CA ALA A 323 17.56 -14.22 -2.94
C ALA A 323 17.90 -13.45 -1.64
N GLU A 324 18.17 -12.19 -1.77
CA GLU A 324 18.65 -11.23 -0.77
C GLU A 324 17.53 -10.68 0.10
N GLY A 325 16.34 -10.45 -0.49
CA GLY A 325 15.20 -9.86 0.20
C GLY A 325 14.80 -10.65 1.44
N ARG A 326 14.77 -11.98 1.34
CA ARG A 326 14.50 -12.84 2.48
C ARG A 326 15.59 -12.80 3.56
N LEU A 327 16.84 -12.48 3.19
CA LEU A 327 17.95 -12.35 4.14
C LEU A 327 17.83 -11.08 4.98
N ILE A 328 17.43 -9.96 4.37
CA ILE A 328 17.21 -8.72 5.14
C ILE A 328 15.95 -8.82 6.00
N LEU A 329 14.91 -9.50 5.50
CA LEU A 329 13.65 -9.70 6.22
C LEU A 329 13.83 -10.62 7.43
N CYS A 330 14.62 -11.69 7.35
CA CYS A 330 14.79 -12.62 8.48
C CYS A 330 15.42 -11.95 9.71
N ASP A 331 16.32 -11.00 9.52
CA ASP A 331 16.88 -10.20 10.62
C ASP A 331 15.84 -9.23 11.20
N ALA A 332 15.02 -8.61 10.36
CA ALA A 332 13.94 -7.73 10.82
C ALA A 332 12.85 -8.49 11.59
N ILE A 333 12.45 -9.68 11.10
CA ILE A 333 11.53 -10.59 11.80
C ILE A 333 12.09 -10.99 13.17
N THR A 334 13.35 -11.37 13.22
CA THR A 334 14.02 -11.71 14.49
C THR A 334 14.03 -10.52 15.44
N TYR A 335 14.35 -9.32 14.92
CA TYR A 335 14.42 -8.10 15.72
C TYR A 335 13.09 -7.76 16.39
N VAL A 336 11.97 -7.82 15.67
CA VAL A 336 10.66 -7.47 16.27
C VAL A 336 10.21 -8.49 17.32
N GLN A 337 10.57 -9.76 17.16
CA GLN A 337 10.30 -10.80 18.15
C GLN A 337 11.11 -10.57 19.45
N GLN A 338 12.36 -10.08 19.33
CA GLN A 338 13.15 -9.64 20.48
C GLN A 338 12.53 -8.45 21.22
N LEU A 339 11.71 -7.62 20.54
CA LEU A 339 10.90 -6.57 21.16
C LEU A 339 9.60 -7.11 21.81
N GLY A 340 9.36 -8.41 21.76
CA GLY A 340 8.20 -9.07 22.35
C GLY A 340 6.94 -9.06 21.48
N VAL A 341 7.04 -8.71 20.20
CA VAL A 341 5.91 -8.71 19.26
C VAL A 341 5.53 -10.13 18.89
N LYS A 342 4.21 -10.42 18.87
CA LYS A 342 3.63 -11.73 18.53
C LYS A 342 2.65 -11.71 17.37
N LYS A 343 2.44 -10.54 16.72
CA LYS A 343 1.68 -10.39 15.48
C LYS A 343 2.55 -9.66 14.46
N ILE A 344 2.88 -10.32 13.35
CA ILE A 344 3.79 -9.80 12.33
C ILE A 344 3.10 -9.85 10.97
N ILE A 345 3.19 -8.75 10.23
CA ILE A 345 2.83 -8.66 8.81
C ILE A 345 4.08 -8.18 8.09
N ASP A 346 4.54 -8.89 7.06
CA ASP A 346 5.60 -8.36 6.21
C ASP A 346 5.16 -8.21 4.75
N LEU A 347 5.65 -7.15 4.11
CA LEU A 347 5.40 -6.81 2.72
C LEU A 347 6.72 -6.80 1.95
N ALA A 348 6.79 -7.55 0.86
CA ALA A 348 8.01 -7.60 0.07
C ALA A 348 7.73 -7.88 -1.41
N THR A 349 8.43 -7.19 -2.29
CA THR A 349 8.62 -7.57 -3.69
C THR A 349 9.60 -8.74 -3.72
N LEU A 350 9.10 -9.94 -3.36
CA LEU A 350 10.02 -11.00 -2.96
C LEU A 350 10.35 -11.97 -4.09
N THR A 351 9.35 -12.37 -4.90
CA THR A 351 9.61 -13.44 -5.85
C THR A 351 8.98 -13.24 -7.23
N GLY A 352 9.79 -13.38 -8.28
CA GLY A 352 9.28 -13.51 -9.65
C GLY A 352 8.38 -14.75 -9.81
N ALA A 353 8.49 -15.75 -8.92
CA ALA A 353 7.59 -16.91 -8.90
C ALA A 353 6.17 -16.54 -8.49
N CYS A 354 5.98 -15.59 -7.60
CA CYS A 354 4.66 -15.04 -7.26
C CYS A 354 4.06 -14.29 -8.46
N VAL A 355 4.86 -13.46 -9.14
CA VAL A 355 4.45 -12.79 -10.39
C VAL A 355 4.00 -13.81 -11.44
N SER A 356 4.78 -14.88 -11.64
CA SER A 356 4.45 -15.93 -12.60
C SER A 356 3.16 -16.69 -12.24
N ALA A 357 2.83 -16.81 -10.96
CA ALA A 357 1.64 -17.51 -10.49
C ALA A 357 0.36 -16.67 -10.50
N LEU A 358 0.44 -15.40 -10.13
CA LEU A 358 -0.70 -14.54 -9.84
C LEU A 358 -0.80 -13.30 -10.75
N GLY A 359 0.22 -13.02 -11.54
CA GLY A 359 0.31 -11.81 -12.36
C GLY A 359 0.38 -10.55 -11.49
N ASP A 360 -0.20 -9.48 -12.01
CA ASP A 360 -0.32 -8.15 -11.40
C ASP A 360 -1.65 -7.93 -10.66
N VAL A 361 -2.51 -8.96 -10.65
CA VAL A 361 -3.91 -8.85 -10.18
C VAL A 361 -4.05 -9.21 -8.70
N TYR A 362 -3.26 -10.15 -8.20
CA TYR A 362 -3.32 -10.64 -6.82
C TYR A 362 -1.97 -10.55 -6.14
N THR A 363 -1.97 -10.10 -4.88
CA THR A 363 -0.84 -10.27 -3.97
C THR A 363 -0.81 -11.70 -3.44
N GLY A 364 0.37 -12.33 -3.39
CA GLY A 364 0.55 -13.63 -2.76
C GLY A 364 0.50 -13.49 -1.22
N VAL A 365 -0.32 -14.31 -0.57
CA VAL A 365 -0.47 -14.29 0.89
C VAL A 365 -0.06 -15.62 1.47
N PHE A 366 0.81 -15.60 2.49
CA PHE A 366 1.20 -16.76 3.28
C PHE A 366 0.92 -16.50 4.75
N SER A 367 0.54 -17.52 5.49
CA SER A 367 0.33 -17.42 6.93
C SER A 367 0.54 -18.76 7.62
N ASN A 368 1.14 -18.72 8.81
CA ASN A 368 1.27 -19.84 9.72
C ASN A 368 0.07 -19.98 10.68
N CYS A 369 -0.95 -19.11 10.58
CA CYS A 369 -2.10 -19.06 11.48
C CYS A 369 -3.38 -18.77 10.69
N ASP A 370 -4.35 -19.69 10.70
CA ASP A 370 -5.58 -19.55 9.92
C ASP A 370 -6.46 -18.40 10.44
N GLU A 371 -6.55 -18.21 11.75
CA GLU A 371 -7.33 -17.13 12.35
C GLU A 371 -6.76 -15.76 11.96
N TYR A 372 -5.44 -15.63 11.90
CA TYR A 372 -4.79 -14.39 11.49
C TYR A 372 -4.96 -14.11 10.00
N TYR A 373 -4.96 -15.17 9.18
CA TYR A 373 -5.31 -15.09 7.78
C TYR A 373 -6.77 -14.67 7.58
N ASP A 374 -7.71 -15.20 8.36
CA ASP A 374 -9.13 -14.84 8.27
C ASP A 374 -9.39 -13.38 8.67
N GLU A 375 -8.67 -12.84 9.68
CA GLU A 375 -8.65 -11.41 9.98
C GLU A 375 -8.21 -10.59 8.75
N PHE A 376 -7.18 -11.05 8.04
CA PHE A 376 -6.70 -10.37 6.84
C PHE A 376 -7.67 -10.47 5.65
N VAL A 377 -8.36 -11.58 5.47
CA VAL A 377 -9.40 -11.73 4.43
C VAL A 377 -10.52 -10.71 4.64
N GLN A 378 -10.94 -10.46 5.88
CA GLN A 378 -11.90 -9.41 6.18
C GLN A 378 -11.38 -8.02 5.81
N ALA A 379 -10.12 -7.75 6.11
CA ALA A 379 -9.48 -6.49 5.73
C ALA A 379 -9.39 -6.31 4.21
N LEU A 380 -9.05 -7.38 3.46
CA LEU A 380 -9.06 -7.37 1.99
C LEU A 380 -10.44 -7.01 1.43
N GLN A 381 -11.51 -7.60 1.99
CA GLN A 381 -12.88 -7.31 1.58
C GLN A 381 -13.28 -5.85 1.82
N ILE A 382 -12.95 -5.31 2.99
CA ILE A 382 -13.21 -3.89 3.33
C ILE A 382 -12.41 -2.94 2.41
N SER A 383 -11.20 -3.37 2.03
CA SER A 383 -10.26 -2.57 1.24
C SER A 383 -10.47 -2.66 -0.26
N ASP A 384 -11.28 -3.61 -0.73
CA ASP A 384 -11.41 -3.96 -2.16
C ASP A 384 -10.06 -4.34 -2.82
N GLU A 385 -9.09 -4.84 -2.03
CA GLU A 385 -7.81 -5.34 -2.52
C GLU A 385 -7.85 -6.86 -2.67
N LYS A 386 -6.97 -7.39 -3.53
CA LYS A 386 -6.99 -8.81 -3.89
C LYS A 386 -5.74 -9.51 -3.39
N GLY A 387 -5.93 -10.41 -2.42
CA GLY A 387 -4.91 -11.34 -1.96
C GLY A 387 -5.33 -12.78 -2.23
N TRP A 388 -4.36 -13.65 -2.53
CA TRP A 388 -4.59 -15.08 -2.73
C TRP A 388 -3.63 -15.88 -1.87
N ARG A 389 -4.18 -16.79 -1.02
CA ARG A 389 -3.36 -17.64 -0.17
C ARG A 389 -2.64 -18.69 -1.00
N LEU A 390 -1.31 -18.66 -0.92
CA LEU A 390 -0.43 -19.66 -1.49
C LEU A 390 0.01 -20.67 -0.41
N PRO A 391 0.40 -21.89 -0.79
CA PRO A 391 0.68 -22.95 0.17
C PRO A 391 1.97 -22.67 0.96
N LEU A 392 1.87 -22.82 2.29
CA LEU A 392 2.96 -22.87 3.23
C LEU A 392 3.03 -24.31 3.75
N ASP A 393 3.87 -25.14 3.13
CA ASP A 393 3.96 -26.56 3.42
C ASP A 393 5.41 -26.94 3.76
N PRO A 394 5.66 -27.69 4.85
CA PRO A 394 7.01 -28.09 5.25
C PRO A 394 7.84 -28.81 4.18
N GLU A 395 7.19 -29.45 3.19
CA GLU A 395 7.91 -30.09 2.08
C GLU A 395 8.69 -29.07 1.22
N TYR A 396 8.27 -27.79 1.19
CA TYR A 396 9.06 -26.75 0.54
C TYR A 396 10.32 -26.40 1.33
N PHE A 397 10.30 -26.50 2.66
CA PHE A 397 11.50 -26.30 3.49
C PHE A 397 12.53 -27.40 3.28
N GLU A 398 12.11 -28.63 2.99
CA GLU A 398 13.03 -29.72 2.66
C GLU A 398 13.96 -29.37 1.48
N LYS A 399 13.52 -28.51 0.55
CA LYS A 399 14.34 -28.03 -0.58
C LYS A 399 15.46 -27.10 -0.14
N LEU A 400 15.38 -26.57 1.08
CA LEU A 400 16.38 -25.66 1.65
C LEU A 400 17.44 -26.38 2.49
N LYS A 401 17.39 -27.70 2.64
CA LYS A 401 18.40 -28.46 3.39
C LYS A 401 19.80 -28.19 2.87
N SER A 402 20.73 -27.90 3.77
CA SER A 402 22.15 -27.66 3.49
C SER A 402 22.99 -28.77 4.12
N THR A 403 24.18 -28.99 3.55
CA THR A 403 25.23 -29.81 4.14
C THR A 403 26.29 -28.97 4.85
N SER A 404 26.27 -27.65 4.66
CA SER A 404 27.29 -26.70 5.12
C SER A 404 26.78 -25.76 6.22
N ALA A 405 25.45 -25.61 6.32
CA ALA A 405 24.78 -24.68 7.23
C ALA A 405 23.47 -25.29 7.76
N ASP A 406 22.70 -24.57 8.57
CA ASP A 406 21.41 -25.04 9.03
C ASP A 406 20.46 -25.23 7.85
N PHE A 407 20.45 -24.29 6.89
CA PHE A 407 19.70 -24.37 5.63
C PHE A 407 20.23 -23.36 4.58
N LYS A 408 19.66 -23.41 3.38
CA LYS A 408 20.00 -22.57 2.23
C LYS A 408 19.04 -21.39 2.11
N ASN A 409 19.49 -20.29 1.49
CA ASN A 409 18.61 -19.17 1.18
C ASN A 409 17.71 -19.42 -0.03
N SER A 410 18.02 -20.41 -0.88
CA SER A 410 17.26 -20.74 -2.09
C SER A 410 17.36 -22.23 -2.41
N ALA A 411 16.34 -22.79 -3.07
CA ALA A 411 16.35 -24.20 -3.50
C ALA A 411 17.32 -24.47 -4.66
N GLY A 412 17.77 -23.45 -5.37
CA GLY A 412 18.67 -23.58 -6.53
C GLY A 412 18.05 -24.27 -7.76
N LYS A 413 16.78 -24.70 -7.68
CA LYS A 413 16.02 -25.38 -8.74
C LYS A 413 14.65 -24.74 -8.92
N PRO A 414 14.11 -24.68 -10.17
CA PRO A 414 12.75 -24.19 -10.41
C PRO A 414 11.66 -25.00 -9.67
N GLY A 415 10.55 -24.35 -9.36
CA GLY A 415 9.31 -24.91 -8.83
C GLY A 415 9.01 -24.54 -7.39
N GLY A 416 7.87 -23.86 -7.21
CA GLY A 416 7.35 -23.42 -5.92
C GLY A 416 8.16 -22.29 -5.28
N GLY A 417 8.79 -21.44 -6.06
CA GLY A 417 9.75 -20.42 -5.58
C GLY A 417 9.16 -19.48 -4.52
N ALA A 418 7.89 -19.07 -4.67
CA ALA A 418 7.21 -18.23 -3.70
C ALA A 418 7.02 -18.98 -2.35
N SER A 419 6.51 -20.24 -2.38
CA SER A 419 6.37 -21.07 -1.19
C SER A 419 7.70 -21.39 -0.53
N VAL A 420 8.76 -21.63 -1.32
CA VAL A 420 10.13 -21.84 -0.79
C VAL A 420 10.63 -20.58 -0.06
N ALA A 421 10.38 -19.39 -0.62
CA ALA A 421 10.75 -18.12 -0.01
C ALA A 421 9.99 -17.88 1.32
N ALA A 422 8.69 -18.15 1.32
CA ALA A 422 7.85 -18.03 2.50
C ALA A 422 8.27 -19.03 3.59
N ASN A 423 8.56 -20.29 3.25
CA ASN A 423 9.08 -21.28 4.20
C ASN A 423 10.46 -20.90 4.77
N PHE A 424 11.31 -20.23 3.97
CA PHE A 424 12.56 -19.66 4.49
C PHE A 424 12.27 -18.63 5.59
N LEU A 425 11.33 -17.70 5.36
CA LEU A 425 10.95 -16.68 6.34
C LEU A 425 10.28 -17.30 7.57
N GLU A 426 9.38 -18.29 7.39
CA GLU A 426 8.72 -19.01 8.46
C GLU A 426 9.73 -19.66 9.44
N ALA A 427 10.86 -20.13 8.93
CA ALA A 427 11.92 -20.69 9.78
C ALA A 427 12.49 -19.71 10.83
N PHE A 428 12.21 -18.42 10.69
CA PHE A 428 12.59 -17.37 11.65
C PHE A 428 11.45 -16.95 12.57
N ILE A 429 10.24 -17.47 12.35
CA ILE A 429 9.09 -17.20 13.22
C ILE A 429 9.18 -18.08 14.47
N GLU A 430 9.11 -17.46 15.64
CA GLU A 430 9.09 -18.16 16.92
C GLU A 430 7.71 -18.78 17.21
N GLU A 431 7.69 -19.85 17.96
CA GLU A 431 6.45 -20.47 18.41
C GLU A 431 5.53 -19.46 19.13
N GLY A 432 4.24 -19.52 18.81
CA GLY A 432 3.23 -18.61 19.35
C GLY A 432 3.20 -17.23 18.67
N THR A 433 3.99 -16.99 17.63
CA THR A 433 3.93 -15.77 16.81
C THR A 433 3.04 -16.00 15.60
N GLN A 434 2.01 -15.16 15.42
CA GLN A 434 1.15 -15.13 14.25
C GLN A 434 1.81 -14.29 13.15
N TRP A 435 1.88 -14.83 11.95
CA TRP A 435 2.61 -14.21 10.85
C TRP A 435 1.82 -14.24 9.54
N LEU A 436 1.89 -13.11 8.83
CA LEU A 436 1.45 -12.94 7.46
C LEU A 436 2.60 -12.42 6.63
N HIS A 437 2.89 -13.09 5.52
CA HIS A 437 3.77 -12.60 4.46
C HIS A 437 2.96 -12.22 3.24
N LEU A 438 3.15 -11.00 2.76
CA LEU A 438 2.52 -10.44 1.58
C LEU A 438 3.58 -10.28 0.48
N ASP A 439 3.62 -11.22 -0.45
CA ASP A 439 4.47 -11.12 -1.64
C ASP A 439 3.80 -10.22 -2.67
N ILE A 440 4.21 -8.95 -2.65
CA ILE A 440 3.67 -7.90 -3.51
C ILE A 440 4.43 -7.75 -4.84
N ALA A 441 5.33 -8.68 -5.18
CA ALA A 441 6.18 -8.56 -6.36
C ALA A 441 5.41 -8.32 -7.67
N GLY A 442 4.19 -8.88 -7.80
CA GLY A 442 3.36 -8.67 -8.99
C GLY A 442 2.43 -7.46 -8.89
N SER A 443 2.10 -7.00 -7.67
CA SER A 443 1.09 -5.96 -7.45
C SER A 443 1.67 -4.61 -7.02
N ALA A 444 2.98 -4.53 -6.77
CA ALA A 444 3.63 -3.32 -6.26
C ALA A 444 3.73 -2.18 -7.28
N ASP A 445 3.77 -2.51 -8.55
CA ASP A 445 3.82 -1.55 -9.65
C ASP A 445 3.00 -2.02 -10.85
N ASN A 446 2.69 -1.09 -11.73
CA ASN A 446 2.00 -1.36 -12.99
C ASN A 446 2.69 -0.63 -14.14
N ASP A 447 2.79 -1.30 -15.28
CA ASP A 447 3.27 -0.69 -16.51
C ASP A 447 2.48 0.58 -16.87
N GLY A 448 3.17 1.72 -16.90
CA GLY A 448 2.62 3.01 -17.31
C GLY A 448 1.96 3.86 -16.20
N THR A 449 1.76 3.33 -14.98
CA THR A 449 1.23 4.11 -13.85
C THR A 449 2.15 4.18 -12.64
N GLY A 450 3.26 3.44 -12.67
CA GLY A 450 4.23 3.38 -11.56
C GLY A 450 3.74 2.57 -10.36
N ALA A 451 4.28 2.88 -9.19
CA ALA A 451 3.96 2.20 -7.94
C ALA A 451 2.46 2.30 -7.58
N THR A 452 1.93 1.24 -6.98
CA THR A 452 0.50 1.11 -6.64
C THR A 452 0.18 1.43 -5.18
N GLY A 453 1.15 1.25 -4.27
CA GLY A 453 0.93 1.25 -2.82
C GLY A 453 0.10 0.02 -2.39
N ALA A 454 0.46 -1.15 -2.93
CA ALA A 454 -0.26 -2.40 -2.73
C ALA A 454 -0.38 -2.77 -1.25
N MET A 455 -1.58 -3.20 -0.83
CA MET A 455 -1.88 -3.70 0.52
C MET A 455 -1.78 -2.68 1.66
N ILE A 456 -1.40 -1.43 1.41
CA ILE A 456 -1.39 -0.39 2.46
C ILE A 456 -2.78 -0.28 3.11
N ARG A 457 -3.82 -0.21 2.30
CA ARG A 457 -5.21 -0.09 2.78
C ARG A 457 -5.62 -1.30 3.61
N SER A 458 -5.32 -2.50 3.11
CA SER A 458 -5.66 -3.76 3.81
C SER A 458 -4.91 -3.91 5.12
N VAL A 459 -3.64 -3.55 5.17
CA VAL A 459 -2.84 -3.60 6.40
C VAL A 459 -3.38 -2.60 7.43
N VAL A 460 -3.66 -1.35 7.04
CA VAL A 460 -4.25 -0.35 7.94
C VAL A 460 -5.63 -0.79 8.43
N ASN A 461 -6.48 -1.31 7.55
CA ASN A 461 -7.81 -1.78 7.93
C ASN A 461 -7.75 -3.00 8.85
N MET A 462 -6.80 -3.93 8.64
CA MET A 462 -6.57 -5.06 9.54
C MET A 462 -6.17 -4.60 10.96
N ILE A 463 -5.25 -3.66 11.06
CA ILE A 463 -4.82 -3.07 12.34
C ILE A 463 -6.00 -2.42 13.06
N ASN A 464 -6.90 -1.77 12.32
CA ASN A 464 -8.08 -1.08 12.84
C ASN A 464 -9.35 -1.95 12.90
N LEU A 465 -9.28 -3.25 12.58
CA LEU A 465 -10.45 -4.11 12.39
C LEU A 465 -11.39 -4.10 13.61
N LYS A 466 -10.84 -4.15 14.81
CA LYS A 466 -11.61 -4.09 16.06
C LYS A 466 -12.45 -2.80 16.21
N THR A 467 -11.98 -1.71 15.61
CA THR A 467 -12.66 -0.41 15.66
C THR A 467 -13.71 -0.31 14.56
N ILE A 468 -13.45 -0.92 13.39
CA ILE A 468 -14.34 -0.91 12.22
C ILE A 468 -15.56 -1.81 12.45
N VAL A 469 -15.35 -3.03 12.96
CA VAL A 469 -16.43 -4.04 13.15
C VAL A 469 -17.34 -3.73 14.35
N LYS A 470 -16.93 -2.87 15.28
CA LYS A 470 -17.76 -2.45 16.43
C LYS A 470 -18.72 -1.30 16.13
N LYS A 471 -18.67 -0.72 14.95
CA LYS A 471 -19.62 0.32 14.47
C LYS A 471 -20.66 -0.28 13.52
#